data_c95fb225d0cdbb0de55e849d57d11f1c
#
_entry.id   c95fb225d0cdbb0de55e849d57d11f1c
#
_cell.length_a   1.000
_cell.length_b   1.000
_cell.length_c   1.000
_cell.angle_alpha   90.00
_cell.angle_beta   90.00
_cell.angle_gamma   90.00
#
_symmetry.space_group_name_H-M   'P 1'
#
loop_
_entity.id
_entity.type
_entity.pdbx_description
1 polymer ?
#
loop_
_entity_poly.entity_id
_entity_poly.type
_entity_poly.pdbx_seq_one_letter_code
_entity_poly.pdbx_strand_id
1 'polypeptide(L)'
;MKRARVWFPVSLVALATVSALTTPLPAMAWDSLTVFGDSLSDTGNVGRFTYNSATNPLYDEILARQAGLTLQPSSQGGSNYAAGGAVAVPAINPQFNTQDQVARYLASTNGRADPNGLYIHWIGGNDLAAAVALPPLATTLIDNSAGAAASQVKALLNAGAGTVIVPTVPNVGATPALIEAILQPFSAAAVSAAF
;
A
#
# COMPACT_ATOMS: atom_id res chain seq x y z
N MET A 1 28.05 -74.14 -47.19
CA MET A 1 28.12 -72.71 -46.84
C MET A 1 26.98 -72.41 -45.87
N LYS A 2 27.26 -72.29 -44.55
CA LYS A 2 26.27 -71.97 -43.53
C LYS A 2 26.35 -70.45 -43.27
N ARG A 3 25.23 -69.75 -43.47
CA ARG A 3 25.12 -68.30 -43.18
C ARG A 3 24.79 -68.14 -41.70
N ALA A 4 25.67 -67.47 -40.98
CA ALA A 4 25.41 -67.04 -39.58
C ALA A 4 24.46 -65.85 -39.58
N ARG A 5 23.40 -65.96 -38.78
CA ARG A 5 22.50 -64.81 -38.48
C ARG A 5 23.02 -64.11 -37.26
N VAL A 6 23.39 -62.86 -37.43
CA VAL A 6 23.76 -61.98 -36.31
C VAL A 6 22.49 -61.31 -35.77
N TRP A 7 22.20 -61.50 -34.51
CA TRP A 7 21.11 -60.84 -33.79
C TRP A 7 21.70 -59.60 -33.06
N PHE A 8 21.19 -58.44 -33.37
CA PHE A 8 21.50 -57.22 -32.58
C PHE A 8 20.42 -57.05 -31.51
N PRO A 9 20.78 -56.84 -30.23
CA PRO A 9 19.79 -56.51 -29.21
C PRO A 9 19.31 -55.09 -29.40
N VAL A 10 17.98 -54.91 -29.56
CA VAL A 10 17.34 -53.60 -29.55
C VAL A 10 17.27 -53.13 -28.12
N SER A 11 18.12 -52.18 -27.74
CA SER A 11 18.04 -51.55 -26.42
C SER A 11 16.82 -50.63 -26.38
N LEU A 12 15.85 -51.02 -25.55
CA LEU A 12 14.67 -50.20 -25.25
C LEU A 12 15.12 -49.04 -24.32
N VAL A 13 15.23 -47.81 -24.87
CA VAL A 13 15.45 -46.63 -24.06
C VAL A 13 14.10 -46.23 -23.46
N ALA A 14 13.90 -46.47 -22.16
CA ALA A 14 12.74 -46.00 -21.44
C ALA A 14 12.87 -44.51 -21.22
N LEU A 15 12.05 -43.73 -21.92
CA LEU A 15 11.94 -42.29 -21.68
C LEU A 15 11.11 -42.07 -20.41
N ALA A 16 11.78 -41.82 -19.28
CA ALA A 16 11.10 -41.41 -18.06
C ALA A 16 10.64 -39.95 -18.20
N THR A 17 9.35 -39.74 -18.43
CA THR A 17 8.75 -38.42 -18.32
C THR A 17 8.69 -38.00 -16.85
N VAL A 18 9.56 -37.09 -16.45
CA VAL A 18 9.47 -36.42 -15.16
C VAL A 18 8.28 -35.45 -15.24
N SER A 19 7.12 -35.89 -14.75
CA SER A 19 6.01 -34.99 -14.48
C SER A 19 6.42 -34.10 -13.31
N ALA A 20 6.83 -32.87 -13.60
CA ALA A 20 7.00 -31.85 -12.58
C ALA A 20 5.62 -31.62 -11.94
N LEU A 21 5.44 -32.15 -10.73
CA LEU A 21 4.32 -31.78 -9.87
C LEU A 21 4.54 -30.33 -9.49
N THR A 22 3.97 -29.41 -10.26
CA THR A 22 3.79 -28.03 -9.84
C THR A 22 2.78 -28.06 -8.69
N THR A 23 3.27 -28.20 -7.45
CA THR A 23 2.43 -27.89 -6.30
C THR A 23 2.00 -26.43 -6.49
N PRO A 24 0.69 -26.14 -6.57
CA PRO A 24 0.27 -24.73 -6.55
C PRO A 24 0.81 -24.15 -5.25
N LEU A 25 1.52 -23.02 -5.36
CA LEU A 25 1.82 -22.19 -4.20
C LEU A 25 0.49 -22.00 -3.47
N PRO A 26 0.44 -22.13 -2.13
CA PRO A 26 -0.79 -21.87 -1.41
C PRO A 26 -1.25 -20.47 -1.85
N ALA A 27 -2.45 -20.41 -2.41
CA ALA A 27 -3.08 -19.12 -2.72
C ALA A 27 -3.02 -18.30 -1.43
N MET A 28 -2.51 -17.08 -1.52
CA MET A 28 -2.52 -16.16 -0.38
C MET A 28 -3.97 -16.10 0.08
N ALA A 29 -4.20 -16.51 1.32
CA ALA A 29 -5.52 -16.92 1.79
C ALA A 29 -6.43 -15.71 2.15
N TRP A 30 -6.36 -14.61 1.41
CA TRP A 30 -7.24 -13.47 1.61
C TRP A 30 -8.30 -13.40 0.51
N ASP A 31 -9.55 -13.21 0.94
CA ASP A 31 -10.71 -13.13 0.05
C ASP A 31 -10.87 -11.71 -0.54
N SER A 32 -10.30 -10.71 0.10
CA SER A 32 -10.39 -9.30 -0.29
C SER A 32 -9.16 -8.49 0.13
N LEU A 33 -8.94 -7.36 -0.55
CA LEU A 33 -7.95 -6.35 -0.18
C LEU A 33 -8.65 -5.01 -0.06
N THR A 34 -8.51 -4.36 1.10
CA THR A 34 -9.00 -3.00 1.34
C THR A 34 -7.84 -2.09 1.74
N VAL A 35 -7.75 -0.92 1.12
CA VAL A 35 -6.62 -0.01 1.28
C VAL A 35 -7.08 1.37 1.74
N PHE A 36 -6.42 1.88 2.79
CA PHE A 36 -6.58 3.24 3.33
C PHE A 36 -5.22 3.93 3.32
N GLY A 37 -5.18 5.21 2.96
CA GLY A 37 -3.92 5.92 2.91
C GLY A 37 -3.97 7.22 2.12
N ASP A 38 -2.79 7.62 1.70
CA ASP A 38 -2.55 8.85 0.95
C ASP A 38 -2.18 8.59 -0.53
N SER A 39 -1.44 9.53 -1.13
CA SER A 39 -1.01 9.45 -2.53
C SER A 39 -0.13 8.25 -2.87
N LEU A 40 0.50 7.61 -1.88
CA LEU A 40 1.32 6.42 -2.10
C LEU A 40 0.48 5.17 -2.39
N SER A 41 -0.81 5.22 -2.04
CA SER A 41 -1.78 4.13 -2.19
C SER A 41 -2.99 4.51 -3.06
N ASP A 42 -3.13 5.77 -3.51
CA ASP A 42 -4.31 6.23 -4.26
C ASP A 42 -4.29 5.70 -5.70
N THR A 43 -5.16 4.75 -5.99
CA THR A 43 -5.31 4.16 -7.33
C THR A 43 -6.15 5.00 -8.28
N GLY A 44 -6.65 6.17 -7.84
CA GLY A 44 -7.39 7.11 -8.68
C GLY A 44 -8.66 7.69 -8.04
N ASN A 45 -8.77 7.74 -6.71
CA ASN A 45 -9.87 8.44 -6.03
C ASN A 45 -9.76 9.96 -6.21
N VAL A 46 -8.57 10.51 -6.08
CA VAL A 46 -8.24 11.94 -6.34
C VAL A 46 -7.37 12.05 -7.58
N GLY A 47 -6.37 11.17 -7.69
CA GLY A 47 -5.45 11.11 -8.80
C GLY A 47 -4.31 10.15 -8.51
N ARG A 48 -3.54 9.84 -9.55
CA ARG A 48 -2.34 9.01 -9.41
C ARG A 48 -1.13 9.95 -9.35
N PHE A 49 -0.57 10.12 -8.15
CA PHE A 49 0.46 11.13 -7.86
C PHE A 49 1.89 10.60 -7.86
N THR A 50 2.06 9.32 -7.67
CA THR A 50 3.35 8.66 -7.77
C THR A 50 3.54 8.17 -9.21
N TYR A 51 4.74 7.87 -9.65
CA TYR A 51 5.13 7.47 -11.04
C TYR A 51 4.27 6.34 -11.64
N ASN A 52 2.97 6.47 -11.50
CA ASN A 52 1.94 5.52 -11.80
C ASN A 52 1.51 5.65 -13.23
N SER A 53 1.97 4.79 -14.04
CA SER A 53 1.33 4.47 -15.29
C SER A 53 0.83 3.05 -15.24
N ALA A 54 0.10 2.61 -16.25
CA ALA A 54 -0.25 1.18 -16.41
C ALA A 54 1.00 0.28 -16.42
N THR A 55 2.17 0.83 -16.75
CA THR A 55 3.47 0.15 -16.76
C THR A 55 4.21 0.20 -15.41
N ASN A 56 3.84 1.13 -14.53
CA ASN A 56 4.40 1.29 -13.18
C ASN A 56 3.27 1.30 -12.14
N PRO A 57 2.74 0.15 -11.77
CA PRO A 57 1.65 0.05 -10.81
C PRO A 57 2.12 0.39 -9.40
N LEU A 58 1.19 0.82 -8.54
CA LEU A 58 1.41 0.97 -7.12
C LEU A 58 1.68 -0.38 -6.46
N TYR A 59 2.31 -0.34 -5.28
CA TYR A 59 2.62 -1.54 -4.50
C TYR A 59 1.36 -2.37 -4.16
N ASP A 60 0.25 -1.71 -3.86
CA ASP A 60 -1.03 -2.33 -3.52
C ASP A 60 -1.71 -2.95 -4.75
N GLU A 61 -1.56 -2.37 -5.94
CA GLU A 61 -1.98 -2.97 -7.20
C GLU A 61 -1.14 -4.22 -7.55
N ILE A 62 0.17 -4.19 -7.23
CA ILE A 62 1.04 -5.37 -7.39
C ILE A 62 0.60 -6.46 -6.43
N LEU A 63 0.38 -6.12 -5.16
CA LEU A 63 -0.07 -7.05 -4.14
C LEU A 63 -1.42 -7.68 -4.50
N ALA A 64 -2.40 -6.86 -4.92
CA ALA A 64 -3.70 -7.34 -5.39
C ALA A 64 -3.54 -8.39 -6.50
N ARG A 65 -2.76 -8.08 -7.54
CA ARG A 65 -2.51 -9.00 -8.65
C ARG A 65 -1.83 -10.31 -8.21
N GLN A 66 -0.86 -10.22 -7.30
CA GLN A 66 -0.17 -11.40 -6.77
C GLN A 66 -1.10 -12.30 -5.93
N ALA A 67 -2.06 -11.68 -5.25
CA ALA A 67 -3.09 -12.38 -4.48
C ALA A 67 -4.28 -12.85 -5.35
N GLY A 68 -4.30 -12.56 -6.65
CA GLY A 68 -5.44 -12.86 -7.54
C GLY A 68 -6.67 -11.99 -7.26
N LEU A 69 -6.49 -10.85 -6.60
CA LEU A 69 -7.54 -9.91 -6.21
C LEU A 69 -7.61 -8.71 -7.18
N THR A 70 -8.78 -8.08 -7.23
CA THR A 70 -8.99 -6.83 -7.95
C THR A 70 -8.96 -5.67 -6.97
N LEU A 71 -8.21 -4.61 -7.30
CA LEU A 71 -8.17 -3.38 -6.52
C LEU A 71 -8.53 -2.20 -7.42
N GLN A 72 -9.62 -1.52 -7.09
CA GLN A 72 -10.09 -0.32 -7.79
C GLN A 72 -10.38 0.80 -6.79
N PRO A 73 -10.40 2.07 -7.23
CA PRO A 73 -10.78 3.20 -6.39
C PRO A 73 -12.19 3.03 -5.83
N SER A 74 -12.41 3.42 -4.58
CA SER A 74 -13.74 3.41 -3.95
C SER A 74 -14.74 4.35 -4.63
N SER A 75 -14.27 5.39 -5.28
CA SER A 75 -15.06 6.29 -6.15
C SER A 75 -15.67 5.57 -7.36
N GLN A 76 -15.13 4.41 -7.72
CA GLN A 76 -15.60 3.54 -8.79
C GLN A 76 -16.22 2.23 -8.25
N GLY A 77 -16.59 2.20 -6.98
CA GLY A 77 -17.17 1.03 -6.33
C GLY A 77 -16.15 -0.03 -5.88
N GLY A 78 -14.85 0.29 -5.90
CA GLY A 78 -13.79 -0.61 -5.44
C GLY A 78 -13.47 -0.48 -3.95
N SER A 79 -12.40 -1.16 -3.53
CA SER A 79 -11.97 -1.27 -2.14
C SER A 79 -10.73 -0.45 -1.78
N ASN A 80 -10.21 0.36 -2.71
CA ASN A 80 -9.16 1.32 -2.40
C ASN A 80 -9.80 2.66 -1.99
N TYR A 81 -9.67 3.03 -0.72
CA TYR A 81 -10.19 4.27 -0.14
C TYR A 81 -9.13 5.37 -0.05
N ALA A 82 -7.86 5.05 -0.33
CA ALA A 82 -6.75 6.00 -0.26
C ALA A 82 -7.00 7.22 -1.16
N ALA A 83 -6.54 8.38 -0.71
CA ALA A 83 -6.74 9.64 -1.41
C ALA A 83 -5.48 10.50 -1.35
N GLY A 84 -5.06 11.06 -2.47
CA GLY A 84 -3.92 11.96 -2.54
C GLY A 84 -4.03 13.11 -1.56
N GLY A 85 -2.95 13.42 -0.82
CA GLY A 85 -2.92 14.47 0.20
C GLY A 85 -3.61 14.11 1.51
N ALA A 86 -4.07 12.85 1.70
CA ALA A 86 -4.72 12.46 2.94
C ALA A 86 -3.76 12.49 4.15
N VAL A 87 -4.35 12.81 5.28
CA VAL A 87 -3.74 12.84 6.62
C VAL A 87 -4.52 11.91 7.56
N ALA A 88 -4.03 11.72 8.79
CA ALA A 88 -4.71 10.83 9.73
C ALA A 88 -6.02 11.42 10.28
N VAL A 89 -6.11 12.74 10.44
CA VAL A 89 -7.25 13.42 11.09
C VAL A 89 -7.79 14.58 10.26
N PRO A 90 -9.13 14.83 10.27
CA PRO A 90 -9.73 15.94 9.53
C PRO A 90 -9.28 17.33 10.00
N ALA A 91 -8.74 17.45 11.21
CA ALA A 91 -8.25 18.72 11.73
C ALA A 91 -7.09 19.32 10.91
N ILE A 92 -6.29 18.47 10.23
CA ILE A 92 -5.20 18.91 9.36
C ILE A 92 -5.69 19.08 7.91
N ASN A 93 -6.45 18.12 7.42
CA ASN A 93 -7.05 18.17 6.09
C ASN A 93 -8.49 17.63 6.17
N PRO A 94 -9.51 18.49 6.24
CA PRO A 94 -10.91 18.08 6.36
C PRO A 94 -11.44 17.38 5.11
N GLN A 95 -10.82 17.58 3.96
CA GLN A 95 -11.27 16.99 2.70
C GLN A 95 -10.74 15.56 2.50
N PHE A 96 -9.48 15.32 2.88
CA PHE A 96 -8.85 14.03 2.68
C PHE A 96 -8.16 13.56 3.97
N ASN A 97 -8.75 12.56 4.62
CA ASN A 97 -8.20 11.97 5.84
C ASN A 97 -8.61 10.50 5.98
N THR A 98 -7.79 9.70 6.65
CA THR A 98 -8.05 8.27 6.81
C THR A 98 -9.16 7.97 7.82
N GLN A 99 -9.48 8.90 8.71
CA GLN A 99 -10.64 8.74 9.60
C GLN A 99 -11.93 8.59 8.79
N ASP A 100 -12.14 9.47 7.80
CA ASP A 100 -13.31 9.40 6.91
C ASP A 100 -13.25 8.22 5.95
N GLN A 101 -12.05 7.82 5.50
CA GLN A 101 -11.88 6.63 4.67
C GLN A 101 -12.36 5.37 5.40
N VAL A 102 -11.90 5.15 6.63
CA VAL A 102 -12.32 4.01 7.47
C VAL A 102 -13.80 4.10 7.80
N ALA A 103 -14.31 5.29 8.13
CA ALA A 103 -15.74 5.48 8.42
C ALA A 103 -16.61 5.12 7.21
N ARG A 104 -16.24 5.55 6.00
CA ARG A 104 -16.95 5.21 4.75
C ARG A 104 -16.93 3.71 4.48
N TYR A 105 -15.78 3.06 4.65
CA TYR A 105 -15.68 1.62 4.52
C TYR A 105 -16.62 0.91 5.49
N LEU A 106 -16.55 1.21 6.79
CA LEU A 106 -17.41 0.59 7.80
C LEU A 106 -18.90 0.87 7.54
N ALA A 107 -19.25 2.06 7.07
CA ALA A 107 -20.62 2.37 6.66
C ALA A 107 -21.09 1.49 5.49
N SER A 108 -20.24 1.28 4.48
CA SER A 108 -20.57 0.45 3.31
C SER A 108 -20.72 -1.04 3.63
N THR A 109 -20.13 -1.50 4.73
CA THR A 109 -20.14 -2.89 5.19
C THR A 109 -21.04 -3.12 6.41
N ASN A 110 -21.91 -2.17 6.75
CA ASN A 110 -22.77 -2.21 7.94
C ASN A 110 -21.97 -2.44 9.24
N GLY A 111 -20.81 -1.83 9.36
CA GLY A 111 -19.93 -1.90 10.53
C GLY A 111 -19.14 -3.21 10.66
N ARG A 112 -19.07 -4.04 9.64
CA ARG A 112 -18.41 -5.35 9.67
C ARG A 112 -17.26 -5.39 8.68
N ALA A 113 -16.08 -5.76 9.16
CA ALA A 113 -14.96 -6.07 8.31
C ALA A 113 -14.95 -7.57 7.94
N ASP A 114 -14.43 -7.88 6.76
CA ASP A 114 -14.21 -9.27 6.34
C ASP A 114 -13.09 -9.90 7.16
N PRO A 115 -13.32 -10.96 7.93
CA PRO A 115 -12.29 -11.59 8.75
C PRO A 115 -11.19 -12.26 7.91
N ASN A 116 -11.48 -12.62 6.65
CA ASN A 116 -10.52 -13.18 5.72
C ASN A 116 -9.92 -12.12 4.77
N GLY A 117 -10.28 -10.85 4.96
CA GLY A 117 -9.74 -9.73 4.20
C GLY A 117 -8.36 -9.32 4.66
N LEU A 118 -7.55 -8.84 3.72
CA LEU A 118 -6.32 -8.09 3.98
C LEU A 118 -6.64 -6.59 3.98
N TYR A 119 -6.21 -5.91 5.03
CA TYR A 119 -6.35 -4.46 5.16
C TYR A 119 -4.99 -3.80 5.19
N ILE A 120 -4.82 -2.70 4.46
CA ILE A 120 -3.62 -1.87 4.51
C ILE A 120 -4.04 -0.48 4.99
N HIS A 121 -3.37 0.01 6.03
CA HIS A 121 -3.56 1.36 6.55
C HIS A 121 -2.20 2.06 6.58
N TRP A 122 -1.91 2.86 5.54
CA TRP A 122 -0.63 3.55 5.39
C TRP A 122 -0.85 5.07 5.31
N ILE A 123 -0.48 5.77 6.38
CA ILE A 123 -0.69 7.21 6.56
C ILE A 123 0.43 7.81 7.41
N GLY A 124 0.59 9.12 7.37
CA GLY A 124 1.50 9.88 8.23
C GLY A 124 2.49 10.76 7.47
N GLY A 125 2.71 10.50 6.18
CA GLY A 125 3.64 11.31 5.38
C GLY A 125 3.25 12.79 5.30
N ASN A 126 1.98 13.06 5.00
CA ASN A 126 1.44 14.42 4.94
C ASN A 126 1.29 15.06 6.33
N ASP A 127 1.02 14.26 7.36
CA ASP A 127 0.97 14.72 8.76
C ASP A 127 2.34 15.22 9.21
N LEU A 128 3.42 14.50 8.88
CA LEU A 128 4.79 14.93 9.16
C LEU A 128 5.16 16.21 8.38
N ALA A 129 4.75 16.30 7.11
CA ALA A 129 4.96 17.52 6.33
C ALA A 129 4.24 18.72 6.95
N ALA A 130 3.00 18.57 7.43
CA ALA A 130 2.28 19.58 8.16
C ALA A 130 2.97 19.96 9.48
N ALA A 131 3.50 18.98 10.21
CA ALA A 131 4.24 19.22 11.45
C ALA A 131 5.53 20.04 11.21
N VAL A 132 6.25 19.77 10.12
CA VAL A 132 7.42 20.58 9.72
C VAL A 132 7.04 22.01 9.37
N ALA A 133 5.89 22.20 8.71
CA ALA A 133 5.40 23.54 8.35
C ALA A 133 4.93 24.36 9.57
N LEU A 134 4.63 23.70 10.70
CA LEU A 134 4.12 24.30 11.91
C LEU A 134 4.94 23.89 13.16
N PRO A 135 6.24 24.27 13.26
CA PRO A 135 7.15 23.78 14.30
C PRO A 135 6.63 23.90 15.73
N PRO A 136 5.94 25.00 16.13
CA PRO A 136 5.41 25.12 17.50
C PRO A 136 4.35 24.08 17.85
N LEU A 137 3.70 23.48 16.85
CA LEU A 137 2.64 22.48 17.00
C LEU A 137 3.10 21.07 16.60
N ALA A 138 4.35 20.92 16.15
CA ALA A 138 4.84 19.69 15.52
C ALA A 138 4.58 18.43 16.37
N THR A 139 4.98 18.45 17.65
CA THR A 139 4.77 17.32 18.55
C THR A 139 3.29 16.98 18.72
N THR A 140 2.44 18.00 18.94
CA THR A 140 0.99 17.80 19.08
C THR A 140 0.37 17.22 17.81
N LEU A 141 0.77 17.69 16.63
CA LEU A 141 0.27 17.18 15.36
C LEU A 141 0.68 15.71 15.17
N ILE A 142 1.95 15.38 15.44
CA ILE A 142 2.46 14.01 15.31
C ILE A 142 1.74 13.07 16.28
N ASP A 143 1.61 13.43 17.55
CA ASP A 143 0.97 12.62 18.56
C ASP A 143 -0.52 12.38 18.25
N ASN A 144 -1.24 13.43 17.84
CA ASN A 144 -2.64 13.33 17.44
C ASN A 144 -2.81 12.42 16.22
N SER A 145 -1.96 12.58 15.20
CA SER A 145 -2.01 11.77 13.98
C SER A 145 -1.70 10.30 14.26
N ALA A 146 -0.68 10.02 15.07
CA ALA A 146 -0.33 8.67 15.47
C ALA A 146 -1.45 8.01 16.28
N GLY A 147 -2.02 8.74 17.25
CA GLY A 147 -3.15 8.28 18.06
C GLY A 147 -4.39 8.00 17.23
N ALA A 148 -4.68 8.86 16.25
CA ALA A 148 -5.81 8.69 15.32
C ALA A 148 -5.60 7.46 14.42
N ALA A 149 -4.43 7.31 13.81
CA ALA A 149 -4.11 6.15 12.99
C ALA A 149 -4.26 4.83 13.78
N ALA A 150 -3.74 4.79 15.01
CA ALA A 150 -3.90 3.63 15.89
C ALA A 150 -5.38 3.35 16.24
N SER A 151 -6.18 4.39 16.46
CA SER A 151 -7.61 4.26 16.72
C SER A 151 -8.39 3.72 15.54
N GLN A 152 -8.03 4.12 14.32
CA GLN A 152 -8.62 3.64 13.08
C GLN A 152 -8.31 2.16 12.83
N VAL A 153 -7.06 1.75 13.04
CA VAL A 153 -6.67 0.32 13.00
C VAL A 153 -7.46 -0.49 14.03
N LYS A 154 -7.57 0.02 15.25
CA LYS A 154 -8.39 -0.62 16.29
C LYS A 154 -9.86 -0.73 15.89
N ALA A 155 -10.42 0.28 15.21
CA ALA A 155 -11.79 0.23 14.70
C ALA A 155 -11.98 -0.88 13.66
N LEU A 156 -11.04 -1.07 12.75
CA LEU A 156 -11.05 -2.17 11.78
C LEU A 156 -10.98 -3.54 12.47
N LEU A 157 -10.08 -3.71 13.44
CA LEU A 157 -9.95 -4.95 14.21
C LEU A 157 -11.22 -5.25 15.02
N ASN A 158 -11.81 -4.25 15.66
CA ASN A 158 -13.08 -4.38 16.38
C ASN A 158 -14.26 -4.72 15.47
N ALA A 159 -14.20 -4.28 14.21
CA ALA A 159 -15.19 -4.62 13.18
C ALA A 159 -15.02 -6.06 12.65
N GLY A 160 -13.95 -6.75 13.00
CA GLY A 160 -13.71 -8.15 12.62
C GLY A 160 -12.58 -8.35 11.60
N ALA A 161 -11.80 -7.31 11.24
CA ALA A 161 -10.66 -7.47 10.36
C ALA A 161 -9.64 -8.46 10.94
N GLY A 162 -9.30 -9.52 10.17
CA GLY A 162 -8.36 -10.55 10.63
C GLY A 162 -6.90 -10.15 10.48
N THR A 163 -6.56 -9.41 9.42
CA THR A 163 -5.19 -8.98 9.12
C THR A 163 -5.15 -7.52 8.69
N VAL A 164 -4.46 -6.69 9.47
CA VAL A 164 -4.22 -5.28 9.13
C VAL A 164 -2.71 -5.04 9.04
N ILE A 165 -2.22 -4.64 7.87
CA ILE A 165 -0.84 -4.21 7.65
C ILE A 165 -0.77 -2.70 7.83
N VAL A 166 0.15 -2.26 8.68
CA VAL A 166 0.45 -0.85 8.91
C VAL A 166 1.92 -0.60 8.52
N PRO A 167 2.19 -0.18 7.28
CA PRO A 167 3.55 0.13 6.88
C PRO A 167 4.10 1.30 7.70
N THR A 168 5.39 1.27 7.98
CA THR A 168 6.07 2.39 8.62
C THR A 168 6.12 3.60 7.68
N VAL A 169 6.01 4.79 8.25
CA VAL A 169 6.19 6.03 7.47
C VAL A 169 7.66 6.11 7.03
N PRO A 170 7.93 6.35 5.73
CA PRO A 170 9.30 6.51 5.25
C PRO A 170 9.97 7.73 5.92
N ASN A 171 11.29 7.79 5.87
CA ASN A 171 12.00 8.98 6.35
C ASN A 171 11.73 10.17 5.44
N VAL A 172 10.60 10.85 5.66
CA VAL A 172 10.18 12.01 4.86
C VAL A 172 11.18 13.16 4.97
N GLY A 173 11.92 13.28 6.09
CA GLY A 173 12.98 14.26 6.27
C GLY A 173 14.15 14.11 5.31
N ALA A 174 14.31 12.95 4.68
CA ALA A 174 15.32 12.71 3.65
C ALA A 174 14.81 12.99 2.23
N THR A 175 13.55 13.45 2.07
CA THR A 175 13.01 13.79 0.74
C THR A 175 13.53 15.15 0.27
N PRO A 176 13.82 15.33 -1.03
CA PRO A 176 14.25 16.63 -1.57
C PRO A 176 13.28 17.76 -1.22
N ALA A 177 11.98 17.53 -1.34
CA ALA A 177 10.96 18.53 -1.05
C ALA A 177 11.01 19.03 0.40
N LEU A 178 11.24 18.16 1.38
CA LEU A 178 11.32 18.55 2.78
C LEU A 178 12.67 19.21 3.10
N ILE A 179 13.75 18.70 2.51
CA ILE A 179 15.08 19.31 2.63
C ILE A 179 15.04 20.75 2.07
N GLU A 180 14.45 20.96 0.90
CA GLU A 180 14.27 22.29 0.33
C GLU A 180 13.41 23.20 1.22
N ALA A 181 12.30 22.69 1.75
CA ALA A 181 11.43 23.47 2.65
C ALA A 181 12.14 23.90 3.94
N ILE A 182 13.04 23.07 4.47
CA ILE A 182 13.85 23.39 5.64
C ILE A 182 14.98 24.38 5.31
N LEU A 183 15.59 24.27 4.13
CA LEU A 183 16.72 25.12 3.72
C LEU A 183 16.31 26.48 3.17
N GLN A 184 15.10 26.62 2.64
CA GLN A 184 14.58 27.89 2.09
C GLN A 184 14.72 29.10 3.05
N PRO A 185 14.37 29.01 4.33
CA PRO A 185 14.54 30.13 5.27
C PRO A 185 16.01 30.54 5.47
N PHE A 186 16.92 29.58 5.41
CA PHE A 186 18.35 29.85 5.56
C PHE A 186 18.96 30.51 4.33
N SER A 187 18.49 30.12 3.13
CA SER A 187 18.94 30.76 1.88
C SER A 187 18.44 32.19 1.78
N ALA A 188 17.20 32.46 2.15
CA ALA A 188 16.62 33.81 2.16
C ALA A 188 17.30 34.72 3.19
N ALA A 189 17.59 34.21 4.39
CA ALA A 189 18.30 34.92 5.43
C ALA A 189 19.78 35.20 5.05
N ALA A 190 20.45 34.26 4.41
CA ALA A 190 21.82 34.41 3.94
C ALA A 190 21.91 35.44 2.81
N VAL A 191 20.93 35.51 1.91
CA VAL A 191 20.86 36.50 0.85
C VAL A 191 20.57 37.89 1.43
N SER A 192 19.68 38.00 2.42
CA SER A 192 19.35 39.26 3.08
C SER A 192 20.50 39.83 3.94
N ALA A 193 21.43 38.98 4.40
CA ALA A 193 22.58 39.42 5.17
C ALA A 193 23.81 39.80 4.31
N ALA A 194 23.73 39.53 3.00
CA ALA A 194 24.81 39.79 2.05
C ALA A 194 24.60 41.08 1.24
N PHE A 195 23.48 41.78 1.43
CA PHE A 195 23.11 43.06 0.85
C PHE A 195 22.70 44.07 1.94
#